data_deb3101192c6ba6447b3c9e558111da6
#
_entry.id   deb3101192c6ba6447b3c9e558111da6
#
_cell.length_a   1.000
_cell.length_b   1.000
_cell.length_c   1.000
_cell.angle_alpha   90.00
_cell.angle_beta   90.00
_cell.angle_gamma   90.00
#
_symmetry.space_group_name_H-M   'P 1'
#
loop_
_entity.id
_entity.type
_entity.pdbx_description
1 polymer ?
#
loop_
_entity_poly.entity_id
_entity_poly.type
_entity_poly.pdbx_seq_one_letter_code
_entity_poly.pdbx_strand_id
1 'polypeptide(L)'
;SWAGAQGVMQLMPPTAASLGVVNPLNPDENIRGGTKYLVAMMEQWKPHVPDPDERIKFALASYNAGAAHVEDARKLAKKHNKDSTIWFDQTELFILALARPEFFNDPVVQYGYLRGEEPYNYVRQILDRYEHYKKLVK
;
A
#
# COMPACT_ATOMS: atom_id res chain seq x y z
N SER A 1 13.90 3.69 -5.44
CA SER A 1 13.00 2.55 -5.69
C SER A 1 13.24 1.98 -7.08
N TRP A 2 13.18 0.68 -7.19
CA TRP A 2 13.36 -0.02 -8.47
C TRP A 2 12.30 0.38 -9.52
N ALA A 3 11.13 0.84 -9.08
CA ALA A 3 10.03 1.27 -9.95
C ALA A 3 10.07 2.75 -10.32
N GLY A 4 11.15 3.46 -9.95
CA GLY A 4 11.29 4.88 -10.26
C GLY A 4 10.63 5.84 -9.29
N ALA A 5 10.16 5.35 -8.13
CA ALA A 5 9.62 6.22 -7.10
C ALA A 5 10.71 7.15 -6.54
N GLN A 6 10.34 8.39 -6.23
CA GLN A 6 11.27 9.46 -5.90
C GLN A 6 10.91 10.16 -4.59
N GLY A 7 11.95 10.62 -3.89
CA GLY A 7 11.82 11.48 -2.72
C GLY A 7 11.51 10.75 -1.43
N VAL A 8 11.20 11.51 -0.39
CA VAL A 8 10.96 11.02 0.97
C VAL A 8 9.76 10.09 1.04
N MET A 9 8.68 10.42 0.32
CA MET A 9 7.45 9.64 0.28
C MET A 9 7.41 8.66 -0.88
N GLN A 10 8.50 8.54 -1.67
CA GLN A 10 8.61 7.61 -2.77
C GLN A 10 7.48 7.74 -3.81
N LEU A 11 7.23 8.99 -4.23
CA LEU A 11 6.22 9.29 -5.25
C LEU A 11 6.70 8.86 -6.64
N MET A 12 5.86 8.13 -7.36
CA MET A 12 6.06 7.88 -8.79
C MET A 12 5.83 9.20 -9.54
N PRO A 13 6.61 9.50 -10.60
CA PRO A 13 6.47 10.77 -11.32
C PRO A 13 5.05 11.11 -11.79
N PRO A 14 4.26 10.19 -12.38
CA PRO A 14 2.87 10.52 -12.75
C PRO A 14 1.99 10.87 -11.56
N THR A 15 2.19 10.18 -10.43
CA THR A 15 1.43 10.46 -9.20
C THR A 15 1.80 11.83 -8.65
N ALA A 16 3.11 12.17 -8.63
CA ALA A 16 3.57 13.46 -8.18
C ALA A 16 2.94 14.58 -9.00
N ALA A 17 2.91 14.46 -10.32
CA ALA A 17 2.32 15.47 -11.21
C ALA A 17 0.83 15.65 -10.93
N SER A 18 0.07 14.56 -10.75
CA SER A 18 -1.36 14.62 -10.48
C SER A 18 -1.70 15.27 -9.14
N LEU A 19 -0.76 15.23 -8.18
CA LEU A 19 -0.93 15.86 -6.86
C LEU A 19 -0.38 17.29 -6.81
N GLY A 20 0.13 17.81 -7.92
CA GLY A 20 0.70 19.14 -7.97
C GLY A 20 2.12 19.26 -7.43
N VAL A 21 2.83 18.15 -7.33
CA VAL A 21 4.23 18.14 -6.91
C VAL A 21 5.11 18.43 -8.12
N VAL A 22 5.70 19.62 -8.14
CA VAL A 22 6.54 20.09 -9.26
C VAL A 22 7.92 19.44 -9.21
N ASN A 23 8.48 19.30 -8.02
CA ASN A 23 9.79 18.70 -7.81
C ASN A 23 9.71 17.60 -6.75
N PRO A 24 9.56 16.32 -7.16
CA PRO A 24 9.41 15.21 -6.20
C PRO A 24 10.66 14.95 -5.37
N LEU A 25 11.80 15.56 -5.72
CA LEU A 25 13.03 15.46 -4.92
C LEU A 25 13.10 16.53 -3.83
N ASN A 26 12.21 17.53 -3.87
CA ASN A 26 12.10 18.53 -2.80
C ASN A 26 11.33 17.90 -1.62
N PRO A 27 11.95 17.81 -0.41
CA PRO A 27 11.29 17.13 0.71
C PRO A 27 9.92 17.70 1.09
N ASP A 28 9.76 19.02 1.10
CA ASP A 28 8.49 19.64 1.48
C ASP A 28 7.38 19.33 0.48
N GLU A 29 7.66 19.47 -0.80
CA GLU A 29 6.70 19.14 -1.86
C GLU A 29 6.37 17.65 -1.87
N ASN A 30 7.38 16.80 -1.67
CA ASN A 30 7.20 15.35 -1.66
C ASN A 30 6.29 14.92 -0.50
N ILE A 31 6.55 15.42 0.71
CA ILE A 31 5.76 15.10 1.90
C ILE A 31 4.31 15.57 1.71
N ARG A 32 4.10 16.78 1.20
CA ARG A 32 2.76 17.31 0.96
C ARG A 32 1.98 16.48 -0.03
N GLY A 33 2.61 16.16 -1.17
CA GLY A 33 1.98 15.32 -2.20
C GLY A 33 1.71 13.92 -1.71
N GLY A 34 2.67 13.31 -0.98
CA GLY A 34 2.52 11.99 -0.41
C GLY A 34 1.40 11.92 0.62
N THR A 35 1.28 12.94 1.46
CA THR A 35 0.20 13.04 2.46
C THR A 35 -1.16 13.11 1.78
N LYS A 36 -1.31 13.92 0.74
CA LYS A 36 -2.56 14.01 -0.03
C LYS A 36 -2.95 12.66 -0.62
N TYR A 37 -1.99 11.96 -1.20
CA TYR A 37 -2.24 10.67 -1.83
C TYR A 37 -2.64 9.63 -0.78
N LEU A 38 -1.96 9.62 0.36
CA LEU A 38 -2.28 8.70 1.45
C LEU A 38 -3.69 8.95 1.99
N VAL A 39 -4.07 10.22 2.18
CA VAL A 39 -5.43 10.59 2.61
C VAL A 39 -6.46 10.09 1.59
N ALA A 40 -6.18 10.26 0.29
CA ALA A 40 -7.07 9.75 -0.75
C ALA A 40 -7.22 8.23 -0.67
N MET A 41 -6.13 7.51 -0.42
CA MET A 41 -6.19 6.05 -0.26
C MET A 41 -6.98 5.66 1.00
N MET A 42 -6.83 6.39 2.09
CA MET A 42 -7.62 6.17 3.32
C MET A 42 -9.13 6.31 3.03
N GLU A 43 -9.51 7.36 2.30
CA GLU A 43 -10.91 7.58 1.93
C GLU A 43 -11.43 6.47 1.01
N GLN A 44 -10.60 6.02 0.08
CA GLN A 44 -10.98 4.94 -0.84
C GLN A 44 -11.24 3.62 -0.11
N TRP A 45 -10.45 3.31 0.92
CA TRP A 45 -10.59 2.05 1.66
C TRP A 45 -11.64 2.10 2.77
N LYS A 46 -12.11 3.29 3.14
CA LYS A 46 -13.05 3.46 4.26
C LYS A 46 -14.31 2.58 4.16
N PRO A 47 -14.97 2.44 2.99
CA PRO A 47 -16.15 1.56 2.88
C PRO A 47 -15.84 0.07 3.03
N HIS A 48 -14.60 -0.33 2.80
CA HIS A 48 -14.18 -1.74 2.78
C HIS A 48 -13.45 -2.16 4.04
N VAL A 49 -12.77 -1.24 4.70
CA VAL A 49 -11.96 -1.48 5.90
C VAL A 49 -12.36 -0.44 6.95
N PRO A 50 -13.38 -0.75 7.77
CA PRO A 50 -13.94 0.24 8.70
C PRO A 50 -13.01 0.62 9.86
N ASP A 51 -12.13 -0.28 10.31
CA ASP A 51 -11.20 0.01 11.38
C ASP A 51 -10.07 0.92 10.87
N PRO A 52 -9.91 2.14 11.43
CA PRO A 52 -8.86 3.07 10.98
C PRO A 52 -7.44 2.50 11.15
N ASP A 53 -7.20 1.70 12.17
CA ASP A 53 -5.87 1.11 12.42
C ASP A 53 -5.52 0.05 11.38
N GLU A 54 -6.52 -0.65 10.85
CA GLU A 54 -6.31 -1.56 9.73
C GLU A 54 -6.26 -0.80 8.42
N ARG A 55 -7.13 0.18 8.26
CA ARG A 55 -7.23 0.96 7.00
C ARG A 55 -5.92 1.59 6.59
N ILE A 56 -5.13 2.09 7.54
CA ILE A 56 -3.84 2.72 7.22
C ILE A 56 -2.89 1.71 6.53
N LYS A 57 -2.95 0.45 6.91
CA LYS A 57 -2.10 -0.59 6.31
C LYS A 57 -2.47 -0.83 4.85
N PHE A 58 -3.77 -0.89 4.55
CA PHE A 58 -4.27 -1.01 3.17
C PHE A 58 -3.92 0.23 2.35
N ALA A 59 -4.02 1.41 2.96
CA ALA A 59 -3.66 2.66 2.30
C ALA A 59 -2.16 2.72 1.97
N LEU A 60 -1.30 2.30 2.90
CA LEU A 60 0.14 2.25 2.68
C LEU A 60 0.51 1.23 1.59
N ALA A 61 -0.11 0.06 1.60
CA ALA A 61 0.11 -0.94 0.55
C ALA A 61 -0.32 -0.40 -0.82
N SER A 62 -1.46 0.31 -0.86
CA SER A 62 -1.96 0.92 -2.09
C SER A 62 -1.07 2.06 -2.58
N TYR A 63 -0.51 2.83 -1.64
CA TYR A 63 0.46 3.88 -1.96
C TYR A 63 1.67 3.28 -2.68
N ASN A 64 2.15 2.13 -2.22
CA ASN A 64 3.34 1.48 -2.77
C ASN A 64 3.05 0.70 -4.05
N ALA A 65 1.97 -0.08 -4.08
CA ALA A 65 1.72 -1.07 -5.14
C ALA A 65 0.50 -0.77 -6.02
N GLY A 66 -0.35 0.17 -5.61
CA GLY A 66 -1.61 0.45 -6.30
C GLY A 66 -2.79 -0.30 -5.68
N ALA A 67 -3.92 0.39 -5.60
CA ALA A 67 -5.14 -0.15 -4.99
C ALA A 67 -5.67 -1.40 -5.70
N ALA A 68 -5.45 -1.50 -7.02
CA ALA A 68 -5.91 -2.64 -7.81
C ALA A 68 -5.28 -3.96 -7.36
N HIS A 69 -3.98 -3.96 -7.11
CA HIS A 69 -3.29 -5.15 -6.61
C HIS A 69 -3.70 -5.49 -5.17
N VAL A 70 -3.93 -4.47 -4.35
CA VAL A 70 -4.43 -4.68 -2.98
C VAL A 70 -5.81 -5.31 -3.00
N GLU A 71 -6.69 -4.88 -3.92
CA GLU A 71 -8.02 -5.50 -4.09
C GLU A 71 -7.91 -6.96 -4.54
N ASP A 72 -6.98 -7.26 -5.44
CA ASP A 72 -6.72 -8.66 -5.83
C ASP A 72 -6.31 -9.51 -4.62
N ALA A 73 -5.44 -8.96 -3.77
CA ALA A 73 -5.03 -9.65 -2.55
C ALA A 73 -6.20 -9.88 -1.59
N ARG A 74 -7.11 -8.90 -1.47
CA ARG A 74 -8.32 -9.03 -0.65
C ARG A 74 -9.25 -10.13 -1.17
N LYS A 75 -9.42 -10.22 -2.48
CA LYS A 75 -10.24 -11.27 -3.10
C LYS A 75 -9.66 -12.66 -2.84
N LEU A 76 -8.35 -12.80 -2.95
CA LEU A 76 -7.67 -14.06 -2.62
C LEU A 76 -7.81 -14.40 -1.13
N ALA A 77 -7.69 -13.40 -0.25
CA ALA A 77 -7.87 -13.62 1.19
C ALA A 77 -9.26 -14.20 1.48
N LYS A 78 -10.30 -13.61 0.91
CA LYS A 78 -11.68 -14.13 1.05
C LYS A 78 -11.80 -15.56 0.55
N LYS A 79 -11.23 -15.83 -0.63
CA LYS A 79 -11.30 -17.16 -1.24
C LYS A 79 -10.64 -18.22 -0.35
N HIS A 80 -9.59 -17.87 0.36
CA HIS A 80 -8.82 -18.77 1.22
C HIS A 80 -9.17 -18.67 2.71
N ASN A 81 -10.34 -18.11 3.02
CA ASN A 81 -10.89 -18.04 4.38
C ASN A 81 -10.02 -17.21 5.33
N LYS A 82 -9.39 -16.18 4.80
CA LYS A 82 -8.67 -15.17 5.60
C LYS A 82 -9.49 -13.88 5.61
N ASP A 83 -9.18 -13.01 6.57
CA ASP A 83 -9.94 -11.77 6.75
C ASP A 83 -9.42 -10.67 5.81
N SER A 84 -10.27 -10.27 4.85
CA SER A 84 -9.94 -9.23 3.87
C SER A 84 -9.96 -7.81 4.44
N THR A 85 -10.32 -7.65 5.72
CA THR A 85 -10.33 -6.35 6.42
C THR A 85 -9.17 -6.22 7.41
N ILE A 86 -8.33 -7.26 7.52
CA ILE A 86 -7.15 -7.28 8.38
C ILE A 86 -5.93 -7.49 7.51
N TRP A 87 -4.86 -6.72 7.77
CA TRP A 87 -3.66 -6.77 6.96
C TRP A 87 -2.66 -7.82 7.44
N PHE A 88 -2.14 -7.67 8.66
CA PHE A 88 -1.09 -8.57 9.18
C PHE A 88 -1.61 -10.01 9.31
N ASP A 89 -0.83 -10.94 8.74
CA ASP A 89 -1.10 -12.39 8.76
C ASP A 89 -2.43 -12.78 8.10
N GLN A 90 -3.08 -11.86 7.42
CA GLN A 90 -4.30 -12.08 6.67
C GLN A 90 -4.10 -11.64 5.21
N THR A 91 -4.55 -10.45 4.85
CA THR A 91 -4.45 -9.97 3.46
C THR A 91 -3.00 -9.85 2.98
N GLU A 92 -2.05 -9.50 3.85
CA GLU A 92 -0.64 -9.37 3.44
C GLU A 92 -0.06 -10.66 2.87
N LEU A 93 -0.55 -11.82 3.32
CA LEU A 93 -0.10 -13.12 2.79
C LEU A 93 -0.39 -13.24 1.29
N PHE A 94 -1.48 -12.63 0.85
CA PHE A 94 -1.91 -12.71 -0.54
C PHE A 94 -1.32 -11.62 -1.41
N ILE A 95 -0.85 -10.52 -0.81
CA ILE A 95 -0.01 -9.57 -1.57
C ILE A 95 1.31 -10.25 -1.95
N LEU A 96 1.88 -11.06 -1.06
CA LEU A 96 3.06 -11.87 -1.37
C LEU A 96 2.73 -12.94 -2.42
N ALA A 97 1.57 -13.58 -2.29
CA ALA A 97 1.14 -14.66 -3.18
C ALA A 97 1.02 -14.22 -4.64
N LEU A 98 0.77 -12.93 -4.90
CA LEU A 98 0.64 -12.42 -6.26
C LEU A 98 1.91 -12.54 -7.10
N ALA A 99 3.04 -12.90 -6.50
CA ALA A 99 4.27 -13.19 -7.24
C ALA A 99 4.30 -14.62 -7.79
N ARG A 100 3.38 -15.50 -7.35
CA ARG A 100 3.37 -16.91 -7.73
C ARG A 100 2.28 -17.21 -8.77
N PRO A 101 2.61 -17.96 -9.83
CA PRO A 101 1.66 -18.21 -10.93
C PRO A 101 0.33 -18.85 -10.50
N GLU A 102 0.35 -19.75 -9.52
CA GLU A 102 -0.88 -20.40 -9.04
C GLU A 102 -1.84 -19.41 -8.38
N PHE A 103 -1.34 -18.23 -7.98
CA PHE A 103 -2.17 -17.17 -7.41
C PHE A 103 -2.44 -16.05 -8.40
N PHE A 104 -1.43 -15.54 -9.12
CA PHE A 104 -1.70 -14.43 -10.01
C PHE A 104 -2.51 -14.83 -11.25
N ASN A 105 -2.58 -16.13 -11.56
CA ASN A 105 -3.44 -16.65 -12.64
C ASN A 105 -4.82 -17.09 -12.13
N ASP A 106 -5.11 -16.95 -10.83
CA ASP A 106 -6.42 -17.31 -10.28
C ASP A 106 -7.51 -16.44 -10.93
N PRO A 107 -8.69 -17.03 -11.25
CA PRO A 107 -9.78 -16.26 -11.88
C PRO A 107 -10.23 -15.02 -11.12
N VAL A 108 -10.06 -14.97 -9.78
CA VAL A 108 -10.45 -13.78 -9.01
C VAL A 108 -9.43 -12.64 -9.13
N VAL A 109 -8.23 -12.93 -9.61
CA VAL A 109 -7.16 -11.92 -9.76
C VAL A 109 -7.32 -11.25 -11.11
N GLN A 110 -7.52 -9.93 -11.09
CA GLN A 110 -7.79 -9.14 -12.28
C GLN A 110 -6.52 -8.52 -12.89
N TYR A 111 -5.54 -8.19 -12.06
CA TYR A 111 -4.37 -7.41 -12.49
C TYR A 111 -3.06 -8.21 -12.52
N GLY A 112 -3.14 -9.51 -12.31
CA GLY A 112 -2.03 -10.44 -12.54
C GLY A 112 -0.87 -10.30 -11.55
N TYR A 113 0.34 -10.45 -12.06
CA TYR A 113 1.58 -10.51 -11.29
C TYR A 113 1.86 -9.21 -10.53
N LEU A 114 2.34 -9.38 -9.30
CA LEU A 114 2.92 -8.29 -8.50
C LEU A 114 4.15 -8.83 -7.77
N ARG A 115 5.21 -8.03 -7.72
CA ARG A 115 6.34 -8.30 -6.83
C ARG A 115 5.93 -7.90 -5.40
N GLY A 116 5.21 -8.81 -4.74
CA GLY A 116 4.54 -8.53 -3.46
C GLY A 116 5.46 -8.25 -2.28
N GLU A 117 6.74 -8.63 -2.35
CA GLU A 117 7.72 -8.30 -1.32
C GLU A 117 7.84 -6.80 -1.08
N GLU A 118 7.76 -5.99 -2.13
CA GLU A 118 7.87 -4.53 -2.02
C GLU A 118 6.79 -3.94 -1.10
N PRO A 119 5.49 -4.07 -1.41
CA PRO A 119 4.45 -3.54 -0.52
C PRO A 119 4.40 -4.26 0.83
N TYR A 120 4.68 -5.55 0.87
CA TYR A 120 4.72 -6.30 2.13
C TYR A 120 5.72 -5.69 3.10
N ASN A 121 6.96 -5.50 2.65
CA ASN A 121 8.02 -4.93 3.47
C ASN A 121 7.78 -3.45 3.76
N TYR A 122 7.25 -2.71 2.78
CA TYR A 122 6.98 -1.28 2.92
C TYR A 122 6.03 -1.00 4.08
N VAL A 123 4.89 -1.72 4.14
CA VAL A 123 3.91 -1.53 5.23
C VAL A 123 4.54 -1.83 6.58
N ARG A 124 5.25 -2.94 6.69
CA ARG A 124 5.89 -3.34 7.95
C ARG A 124 6.94 -2.34 8.40
N GLN A 125 7.77 -1.86 7.49
CA GLN A 125 8.81 -0.88 7.80
C GLN A 125 8.23 0.46 8.23
N ILE A 126 7.21 0.95 7.52
CA ILE A 126 6.59 2.24 7.86
C ILE A 126 5.93 2.18 9.24
N LEU A 127 5.17 1.13 9.52
CA LEU A 127 4.52 1.00 10.82
C LEU A 127 5.52 0.80 11.95
N ASP A 128 6.60 0.08 11.71
CA ASP A 128 7.66 -0.09 12.69
C ASP A 128 8.31 1.25 13.03
N ARG A 129 8.61 2.07 12.03
CA ARG A 129 9.15 3.42 12.21
C ARG A 129 8.19 4.30 12.99
N TYR A 130 6.89 4.22 12.68
CA TYR A 130 5.86 5.00 13.35
C TYR A 130 5.77 4.63 14.83
N GLU A 131 5.76 3.35 15.17
CA GLU A 131 5.76 2.87 16.56
C GLU A 131 7.01 3.34 17.31
N HIS A 132 8.17 3.27 16.65
CA HIS A 132 9.42 3.74 17.22
C HIS A 132 9.39 5.24 17.50
N TYR A 133 8.92 6.02 16.54
CA TYR A 133 8.77 7.47 16.66
C TYR A 133 7.84 7.84 17.82
N LYS A 134 6.73 7.17 17.98
CA LYS A 134 5.79 7.41 19.09
C LYS A 134 6.45 7.25 20.45
N LYS A 135 7.35 6.29 20.59
CA LYS A 135 8.09 6.08 21.85
C LYS A 135 9.04 7.23 22.16
N LEU A 136 9.60 7.85 21.12
CA LEU A 136 10.58 8.92 21.29
C LEU A 136 9.94 10.26 21.67
N VAL A 137 8.69 10.51 21.28
CA VAL A 137 8.02 11.80 21.46
C VAL A 137 7.07 11.85 22.65
N LYS A 138 7.09 10.86 23.48
CA LYS A 138 6.27 10.81 24.71
C LYS A 138 6.82 11.71 25.79
#